data_304a6f1cd4364ee7c46d9668d182c4b5
#
_entry.id   304a6f1cd4364ee7c46d9668d182c4b5
#
_cell.length_a   1.000
_cell.length_b   1.000
_cell.length_c   1.000
_cell.angle_alpha   90.00
_cell.angle_beta   90.00
_cell.angle_gamma   90.00
#
_symmetry.space_group_name_H-M   'P 1'
#
loop_
_entity.id
_entity.type
_entity.pdbx_description
1 polymer ?
#
loop_
_entity_poly.entity_id
_entity_poly.type
_entity_poly.pdbx_seq_one_letter_code
_entity_poly.pdbx_strand_id
1 'polypeptide(L)'
;MTATAVPDLGRAAVTLTERVDGEVRFDPGSRAAYSTDASNFRQVPLGVVLPRTVDAAVEAVAVCHELDLPVVSRGGGTSLAGQCTNAAVVIDFSRHCHRLLSVDAAGRRCLVEPGIVLDDLNRQLAPTGLRFGPEPATHPNCTLGGMIGNNSCGATAQRTGKVVDNIVSLEVLLHDGTRFVARRLDDEQYAEAAAQPGRVGEIHRRLRRLRDDHADLIRERYPDIPRRVSGYNLDSLLPEHGFDVAGLLVGSEATLVTVLRAELELVPVVAARTLVVLGYPGIAEAADAVPAVVEHEPIALEGVDDFLLRDQQLKGMNPEALGMLPQGSGFLMAQMGGADTDEADRRAEAMLAALGRTDHAPSVAFYDDPDREHELWLVRESGLGATAHVPHRPDTFEGWEDAAVPVDRLGDYLRDVRRLYEEFGYASDVGPSLYGHFGQGCVHTRIPFDLYTTEGVATYRRFMERAADLVVSYGGSLSGEHGDGQSRGELLPRMFGAEVVALFEEVKALFDPDDLMNPGKVVHPAPLDSHLRLGGRWEPRRMLPLAFGYPEDGHSFAQAANRCVGVGKCRQLTHDGGTVMCPSYQATREEQHSTRGRARLLF
;
A
#
# COMPACT_ATOMS: atom_id res chain seq x y z
N MET A 1 11.77 31.61 2.87
CA MET A 1 10.76 31.17 1.89
C MET A 1 10.72 32.21 0.78
N THR A 2 11.45 31.99 -0.30
CA THR A 2 11.33 32.78 -1.54
C THR A 2 9.95 32.46 -2.14
N ALA A 3 9.16 33.47 -2.46
CA ALA A 3 7.88 33.29 -3.14
C ALA A 3 8.15 32.58 -4.47
N THR A 4 7.88 31.28 -4.52
CA THR A 4 7.91 30.52 -5.75
C THR A 4 6.89 31.13 -6.70
N ALA A 5 7.34 31.56 -7.87
CA ALA A 5 6.45 32.09 -8.91
C ALA A 5 5.38 31.03 -9.23
N VAL A 6 4.13 31.47 -9.37
CA VAL A 6 3.04 30.55 -9.76
C VAL A 6 3.41 29.94 -11.12
N PRO A 7 3.45 28.59 -11.25
CA PRO A 7 3.85 27.95 -12.50
C PRO A 7 2.94 28.38 -13.66
N ASP A 8 3.54 28.67 -14.80
CA ASP A 8 2.80 28.93 -16.04
C ASP A 8 2.27 27.60 -16.61
N LEU A 9 1.09 27.19 -16.14
CA LEU A 9 0.45 25.94 -16.57
C LEU A 9 0.08 25.94 -18.06
N GLY A 10 -0.12 27.11 -18.66
CA GLY A 10 -0.37 27.23 -20.10
C GLY A 10 0.86 26.83 -20.90
N ARG A 11 2.02 27.39 -20.55
CA ARG A 11 3.31 27.01 -21.16
C ARG A 11 3.63 25.55 -20.91
N ALA A 12 3.42 25.04 -19.71
CA ALA A 12 3.66 23.64 -19.39
C ALA A 12 2.80 22.70 -20.25
N ALA A 13 1.51 22.97 -20.39
CA ALA A 13 0.60 22.18 -21.21
C ALA A 13 1.03 22.14 -22.69
N VAL A 14 1.39 23.30 -23.24
CA VAL A 14 1.85 23.40 -24.64
C VAL A 14 3.14 22.62 -24.84
N THR A 15 4.18 22.87 -24.02
CA THR A 15 5.50 22.23 -24.18
C THR A 15 5.40 20.71 -24.01
N LEU A 16 4.66 20.22 -23.02
CA LEU A 16 4.41 18.79 -22.84
C LEU A 16 3.67 18.17 -24.03
N THR A 17 2.66 18.86 -24.59
CA THR A 17 1.89 18.37 -25.73
C THR A 17 2.74 18.29 -27.01
N GLU A 18 3.69 19.21 -27.20
CA GLU A 18 4.57 19.23 -28.37
C GLU A 18 5.68 18.16 -28.30
N ARG A 19 6.17 17.84 -27.10
CA ARG A 19 7.37 17.00 -26.93
C ARG A 19 7.06 15.57 -26.54
N VAL A 20 5.97 15.32 -25.80
CA VAL A 20 5.68 14.01 -25.22
C VAL A 20 4.79 13.18 -26.13
N ASP A 21 5.25 11.99 -26.53
CA ASP A 21 4.37 11.00 -27.17
C ASP A 21 3.43 10.40 -26.11
N GLY A 22 2.28 11.03 -25.93
CA GLY A 22 1.32 10.68 -24.90
C GLY A 22 0.07 11.54 -24.93
N GLU A 23 -0.73 11.42 -23.88
CA GLU A 23 -1.86 12.30 -23.64
C GLU A 23 -1.49 13.29 -22.54
N VAL A 24 -1.66 14.57 -22.82
CA VAL A 24 -1.38 15.68 -21.90
C VAL A 24 -2.69 16.37 -21.55
N ARG A 25 -3.06 16.37 -20.27
CA ARG A 25 -4.37 16.79 -19.81
C ARG A 25 -4.23 17.82 -18.69
N PHE A 26 -4.55 19.08 -18.96
CA PHE A 26 -4.52 20.18 -18.00
C PHE A 26 -5.92 20.75 -17.74
N ASP A 27 -6.96 20.15 -18.32
CA ASP A 27 -8.33 20.55 -18.08
C ASP A 27 -8.80 20.26 -16.64
N PRO A 28 -9.76 21.04 -16.09
CA PRO A 28 -10.22 20.88 -14.72
C PRO A 28 -10.80 19.49 -14.41
N GLY A 29 -11.47 18.84 -15.38
CA GLY A 29 -12.07 17.52 -15.20
C GLY A 29 -11.02 16.43 -15.02
N SER A 30 -10.01 16.38 -15.89
CA SER A 30 -8.91 15.42 -15.77
C SER A 30 -8.15 15.63 -14.45
N ARG A 31 -7.82 16.86 -14.09
CA ARG A 31 -7.15 17.18 -12.81
C ARG A 31 -7.98 16.75 -11.60
N ALA A 32 -9.30 16.95 -11.63
CA ALA A 32 -10.19 16.52 -10.55
C ALA A 32 -10.23 14.99 -10.40
N ALA A 33 -10.26 14.24 -11.51
CA ALA A 33 -10.25 12.77 -11.48
C ALA A 33 -8.99 12.18 -10.81
N TYR A 34 -7.86 12.90 -10.84
CA TYR A 34 -6.59 12.51 -10.25
C TYR A 34 -6.28 13.18 -8.91
N SER A 35 -7.21 13.95 -8.35
CA SER A 35 -6.98 14.73 -7.12
C SER A 35 -6.98 13.93 -5.82
N THR A 36 -7.42 12.66 -5.85
CA THR A 36 -7.46 11.75 -4.69
C THR A 36 -6.89 10.37 -5.05
N ASP A 37 -6.49 9.63 -4.05
CA ASP A 37 -6.25 8.18 -4.08
C ASP A 37 -7.28 7.45 -3.20
N ALA A 38 -6.93 6.39 -2.49
CA ALA A 38 -7.83 5.73 -1.56
C ALA A 38 -7.68 6.24 -0.11
N SER A 39 -6.89 7.29 0.10
CA SER A 39 -6.66 7.91 1.41
C SER A 39 -7.66 9.03 1.74
N ASN A 40 -7.50 9.61 2.92
CA ASN A 40 -8.25 10.78 3.37
C ASN A 40 -7.83 12.11 2.69
N PHE A 41 -6.82 12.10 1.83
CA PHE A 41 -6.22 13.32 1.29
C PHE A 41 -6.75 13.69 -0.10
N ARG A 42 -6.73 15.01 -0.39
CA ARG A 42 -7.08 15.56 -1.70
C ARG A 42 -6.15 16.70 -2.05
N GLN A 43 -5.41 16.54 -3.14
CA GLN A 43 -4.60 17.61 -3.73
C GLN A 43 -4.81 17.62 -5.24
N VAL A 44 -5.21 18.77 -5.80
CA VAL A 44 -5.48 18.88 -7.24
C VAL A 44 -4.16 18.98 -8.00
N PRO A 45 -3.83 18.04 -8.89
CA PRO A 45 -2.57 18.06 -9.64
C PRO A 45 -2.48 19.27 -10.57
N LEU A 46 -1.26 19.65 -10.94
CA LEU A 46 -1.00 20.71 -11.92
C LEU A 46 -1.48 20.28 -13.32
N GLY A 47 -1.23 19.05 -13.68
CA GLY A 47 -1.64 18.40 -14.92
C GLY A 47 -1.45 16.89 -14.83
N VAL A 48 -1.89 16.18 -15.86
CA VAL A 48 -1.77 14.73 -15.99
C VAL A 48 -1.17 14.40 -17.34
N VAL A 49 -0.12 13.55 -17.33
CA VAL A 49 0.53 13.02 -18.52
C VAL A 49 0.36 11.50 -18.54
N LEU A 50 -0.14 10.94 -19.64
CA LEU A 50 -0.25 9.50 -19.86
C LEU A 50 0.71 9.12 -21.00
N PRO A 51 1.98 8.81 -20.70
CA PRO A 51 2.98 8.52 -21.70
C PRO A 51 2.67 7.20 -22.41
N ARG A 52 2.86 7.14 -23.75
CA ARG A 52 2.66 5.90 -24.52
C ARG A 52 3.81 4.90 -24.36
N THR A 53 4.98 5.41 -24.01
CA THR A 53 6.19 4.62 -23.80
C THR A 53 6.92 5.11 -22.56
N VAL A 54 7.81 4.29 -22.03
CA VAL A 54 8.71 4.68 -20.94
C VAL A 54 9.60 5.86 -21.35
N ASP A 55 10.07 5.91 -22.60
CA ASP A 55 10.90 7.02 -23.09
C ASP A 55 10.10 8.33 -23.20
N ALA A 56 8.79 8.25 -23.50
CA ALA A 56 7.91 9.42 -23.43
C ALA A 56 7.73 9.93 -21.97
N ALA A 57 7.77 9.05 -20.98
CA ALA A 57 7.79 9.46 -19.58
C ALA A 57 9.11 10.17 -19.21
N VAL A 58 10.25 9.70 -19.73
CA VAL A 58 11.55 10.40 -19.59
C VAL A 58 11.46 11.81 -20.13
N GLU A 59 10.90 11.99 -21.32
CA GLU A 59 10.71 13.30 -21.93
C GLU A 59 9.75 14.20 -21.11
N ALA A 60 8.69 13.62 -20.53
CA ALA A 60 7.78 14.36 -19.67
C ALA A 60 8.47 14.89 -18.41
N VAL A 61 9.33 14.08 -17.77
CA VAL A 61 10.13 14.50 -16.60
C VAL A 61 11.14 15.58 -17.02
N ALA A 62 11.80 15.45 -18.18
CA ALA A 62 12.74 16.45 -18.69
C ALA A 62 12.07 17.82 -18.90
N VAL A 63 10.88 17.83 -19.49
CA VAL A 63 10.08 19.09 -19.61
C VAL A 63 9.72 19.67 -18.25
N CYS A 64 9.33 18.81 -17.28
CA CYS A 64 9.03 19.28 -15.93
C CYS A 64 10.27 19.86 -15.25
N HIS A 65 11.44 19.26 -15.45
CA HIS A 65 12.71 19.79 -14.94
C HIS A 65 13.04 21.16 -15.54
N GLU A 66 12.93 21.32 -16.87
CA GLU A 66 13.17 22.59 -17.57
C GLU A 66 12.23 23.74 -17.10
N LEU A 67 11.08 23.38 -16.54
CA LEU A 67 10.04 24.34 -16.11
C LEU A 67 9.91 24.42 -14.57
N ASP A 68 10.83 23.83 -13.82
CA ASP A 68 10.80 23.74 -12.35
C ASP A 68 9.46 23.23 -11.80
N LEU A 69 8.88 22.21 -12.44
CA LEU A 69 7.59 21.63 -12.04
C LEU A 69 7.80 20.34 -11.24
N PRO A 70 7.11 20.20 -10.09
CA PRO A 70 7.13 18.95 -9.36
C PRO A 70 6.40 17.85 -10.13
N VAL A 71 6.88 16.61 -9.96
CA VAL A 71 6.31 15.40 -10.58
C VAL A 71 5.90 14.38 -9.54
N VAL A 72 4.89 13.58 -9.84
CA VAL A 72 4.51 12.38 -9.09
C VAL A 72 4.18 11.24 -10.03
N SER A 73 4.86 10.11 -9.87
CA SER A 73 4.53 8.89 -10.58
C SER A 73 3.27 8.26 -10.01
N ARG A 74 2.38 7.75 -10.87
CA ARG A 74 1.12 7.14 -10.45
C ARG A 74 0.82 5.86 -11.20
N GLY A 75 0.29 4.87 -10.48
CA GLY A 75 -0.22 3.62 -11.00
C GLY A 75 -1.72 3.46 -10.76
N GLY A 76 -2.12 2.43 -10.00
CA GLY A 76 -3.53 2.13 -9.69
C GLY A 76 -4.27 3.20 -8.88
N GLY A 77 -3.56 4.06 -8.15
CA GLY A 77 -4.14 5.07 -7.27
C GLY A 77 -4.93 4.47 -6.12
N THR A 78 -4.42 3.37 -5.56
CA THR A 78 -5.01 2.61 -4.45
C THR A 78 -4.34 2.87 -3.10
N SER A 79 -3.40 3.81 -3.04
CA SER A 79 -2.66 4.19 -1.83
C SER A 79 -3.58 4.71 -0.73
N LEU A 80 -3.33 4.30 0.53
CA LEU A 80 -4.15 4.65 1.70
C LEU A 80 -3.54 5.76 2.57
N ALA A 81 -2.27 6.15 2.33
CA ALA A 81 -1.57 7.17 3.11
C ALA A 81 -1.33 8.50 2.36
N GLY A 82 -1.88 8.66 1.13
CA GLY A 82 -1.81 9.90 0.36
C GLY A 82 -0.56 10.06 -0.49
N GLN A 83 0.17 9.00 -0.79
CA GLN A 83 1.39 9.03 -1.62
C GLN A 83 1.13 9.50 -3.05
N CYS A 84 -0.05 9.14 -3.61
CA CYS A 84 -0.40 9.40 -5.01
C CYS A 84 -1.12 10.74 -5.23
N THR A 85 -1.29 11.58 -4.20
CA THR A 85 -1.96 12.88 -4.31
C THR A 85 -0.96 14.00 -4.12
N ASN A 86 -0.81 14.89 -5.11
CA ASN A 86 0.07 16.03 -4.98
C ASN A 86 -0.33 17.16 -5.94
N ALA A 87 0.06 18.39 -5.59
CA ALA A 87 0.04 19.55 -6.48
C ALA A 87 1.25 19.53 -7.43
N ALA A 88 1.36 18.45 -8.22
CA ALA A 88 2.46 18.15 -9.12
C ALA A 88 1.92 17.73 -10.49
N VAL A 89 2.78 17.57 -11.50
CA VAL A 89 2.41 16.90 -12.76
C VAL A 89 2.39 15.38 -12.49
N VAL A 90 1.22 14.77 -12.64
CA VAL A 90 1.03 13.33 -12.50
C VAL A 90 1.50 12.63 -13.77
N ILE A 91 2.40 11.66 -13.63
CA ILE A 91 2.82 10.76 -14.72
C ILE A 91 2.15 9.41 -14.48
N ASP A 92 1.09 9.10 -15.25
CA ASP A 92 0.32 7.86 -15.10
C ASP A 92 0.79 6.80 -16.08
N PHE A 93 1.47 5.78 -15.54
CA PHE A 93 1.99 4.64 -16.31
C PHE A 93 0.94 3.56 -16.59
N SER A 94 -0.18 3.54 -15.86
CA SER A 94 -1.12 2.41 -15.85
C SER A 94 -1.81 2.16 -17.19
N ARG A 95 -1.90 3.18 -18.05
CA ARG A 95 -2.66 3.08 -19.29
C ARG A 95 -1.90 2.46 -20.46
N HIS A 96 -0.62 2.76 -20.61
CA HIS A 96 0.15 2.38 -21.79
C HIS A 96 1.46 1.65 -21.49
N CYS A 97 2.12 1.96 -20.35
CA CYS A 97 3.40 1.38 -19.96
C CYS A 97 3.20 0.16 -19.04
N HIS A 98 2.56 -0.91 -19.55
CA HIS A 98 2.10 -2.06 -18.76
C HIS A 98 2.47 -3.42 -19.37
N ARG A 99 3.62 -3.51 -20.03
CA ARG A 99 4.06 -4.74 -20.70
C ARG A 99 4.92 -5.63 -19.80
N LEU A 100 4.74 -6.93 -19.93
CA LEU A 100 5.75 -7.93 -19.60
C LEU A 100 6.72 -8.00 -20.78
N LEU A 101 7.98 -7.61 -20.53
CA LEU A 101 8.98 -7.43 -21.60
C LEU A 101 9.75 -8.72 -21.89
N SER A 102 10.12 -9.47 -20.85
CA SER A 102 10.79 -10.76 -20.97
C SER A 102 10.55 -11.64 -19.75
N VAL A 103 10.66 -12.96 -19.93
CA VAL A 103 10.60 -13.97 -18.87
C VAL A 103 11.78 -14.92 -19.04
N ASP A 104 12.56 -15.08 -17.99
CA ASP A 104 13.53 -16.15 -17.81
C ASP A 104 12.99 -17.14 -16.77
N ALA A 105 12.26 -18.15 -17.24
CA ALA A 105 11.65 -19.15 -16.36
C ALA A 105 12.70 -20.01 -15.63
N ALA A 106 13.86 -20.28 -16.23
CA ALA A 106 14.93 -21.05 -15.63
C ALA A 106 15.62 -20.26 -14.50
N GLY A 107 15.90 -18.98 -14.72
CA GLY A 107 16.43 -18.05 -13.73
C GLY A 107 15.37 -17.50 -12.78
N ARG A 108 14.09 -17.84 -12.96
CA ARG A 108 12.95 -17.32 -12.18
C ARG A 108 12.91 -15.81 -12.14
N ARG A 109 13.04 -15.16 -13.29
CA ARG A 109 13.05 -13.70 -13.41
C ARG A 109 12.14 -13.21 -14.53
N CYS A 110 11.65 -11.99 -14.38
CA CYS A 110 11.00 -11.30 -15.49
C CYS A 110 11.33 -9.80 -15.46
N LEU A 111 11.25 -9.16 -16.64
CA LEU A 111 11.40 -7.71 -16.81
C LEU A 111 10.03 -7.12 -17.15
N VAL A 112 9.61 -6.08 -16.41
CA VAL A 112 8.30 -5.46 -16.56
C VAL A 112 8.36 -3.94 -16.67
N GLU A 113 7.32 -3.36 -17.28
CA GLU A 113 7.03 -1.93 -17.19
C GLU A 113 6.20 -1.63 -15.93
N PRO A 114 6.30 -0.40 -15.36
CA PRO A 114 5.75 -0.09 -14.04
C PRO A 114 4.23 -0.07 -13.97
N GLY A 115 3.54 0.11 -15.10
CA GLY A 115 2.07 0.18 -15.17
C GLY A 115 1.36 -1.17 -15.23
N ILE A 116 2.08 -2.30 -15.28
CA ILE A 116 1.44 -3.62 -15.34
C ILE A 116 0.72 -3.91 -14.02
N VAL A 117 -0.55 -4.35 -14.11
CA VAL A 117 -1.34 -4.78 -12.96
C VAL A 117 -0.87 -6.17 -12.51
N LEU A 118 -0.83 -6.41 -11.19
CA LEU A 118 -0.31 -7.66 -10.62
C LEU A 118 -1.03 -8.90 -11.16
N ASP A 119 -2.37 -8.89 -11.21
CA ASP A 119 -3.14 -10.01 -11.75
C ASP A 119 -2.84 -10.26 -13.24
N ASP A 120 -2.67 -9.19 -14.02
CA ASP A 120 -2.31 -9.30 -15.43
C ASP A 120 -0.91 -9.89 -15.61
N LEU A 121 0.04 -9.53 -14.74
CA LEU A 121 1.38 -10.12 -14.73
C LEU A 121 1.30 -11.62 -14.37
N ASN A 122 0.66 -11.97 -13.26
CA ASN A 122 0.58 -13.35 -12.80
C ASN A 122 -0.17 -14.25 -13.80
N ARG A 123 -1.21 -13.74 -14.46
CA ARG A 123 -1.91 -14.43 -15.55
C ARG A 123 -0.98 -14.71 -16.75
N GLN A 124 -0.13 -13.75 -17.13
CA GLN A 124 0.85 -13.95 -18.21
C GLN A 124 1.97 -14.92 -17.82
N LEU A 125 2.34 -14.99 -16.54
CA LEU A 125 3.34 -15.91 -16.01
C LEU A 125 2.81 -17.33 -15.79
N ALA A 126 1.49 -17.52 -15.66
CA ALA A 126 0.86 -18.80 -15.32
C ALA A 126 1.37 -20.02 -16.14
N PRO A 127 1.62 -19.91 -17.49
CA PRO A 127 2.15 -21.03 -18.27
C PRO A 127 3.54 -21.51 -17.83
N THR A 128 4.28 -20.70 -17.06
CA THR A 128 5.62 -21.06 -16.54
C THR A 128 5.57 -21.76 -15.18
N GLY A 129 4.41 -21.81 -14.52
CA GLY A 129 4.29 -22.28 -13.12
C GLY A 129 4.88 -21.31 -12.09
N LEU A 130 5.20 -20.08 -12.51
CA LEU A 130 5.77 -19.03 -11.65
C LEU A 130 4.78 -17.86 -11.49
N ARG A 131 5.01 -17.08 -10.42
CA ARG A 131 4.28 -15.86 -10.13
C ARG A 131 5.18 -14.84 -9.42
N PHE A 132 4.79 -13.57 -9.41
CA PHE A 132 5.35 -12.59 -8.48
C PHE A 132 4.78 -12.83 -7.09
N GLY A 133 5.63 -12.89 -6.08
CA GLY A 133 5.29 -13.39 -4.74
C GLY A 133 4.35 -12.50 -3.94
N PRO A 134 4.67 -11.20 -3.71
CA PRO A 134 3.83 -10.29 -2.92
C PRO A 134 2.45 -10.08 -3.54
N GLU A 135 1.38 -10.22 -2.72
CA GLU A 135 -0.01 -10.16 -3.19
C GLU A 135 -0.89 -9.34 -2.23
N PRO A 136 -0.86 -7.99 -2.34
CA PRO A 136 -1.73 -7.15 -1.54
C PRO A 136 -3.20 -7.32 -1.94
N ALA A 137 -4.14 -7.01 -1.04
CA ALA A 137 -5.59 -7.11 -1.29
C ALA A 137 -6.07 -6.27 -2.51
N THR A 138 -5.23 -5.36 -3.00
CA THR A 138 -5.49 -4.57 -4.21
C THR A 138 -4.92 -5.20 -5.48
N HIS A 139 -4.46 -6.46 -5.47
CA HIS A 139 -3.83 -7.16 -6.59
C HIS A 139 -4.57 -7.03 -7.94
N PRO A 140 -5.92 -6.93 -8.00
CA PRO A 140 -6.61 -6.75 -9.27
C PRO A 140 -6.48 -5.35 -9.88
N ASN A 141 -5.93 -4.39 -9.12
CA ASN A 141 -5.90 -2.97 -9.50
C ASN A 141 -4.55 -2.28 -9.29
N CYS A 142 -3.72 -2.75 -8.36
CA CYS A 142 -2.39 -2.19 -8.12
C CYS A 142 -1.45 -2.48 -9.28
N THR A 143 -0.52 -1.56 -9.53
CA THR A 143 0.51 -1.73 -10.56
C THR A 143 1.86 -2.00 -9.92
N LEU A 144 2.76 -2.69 -10.64
CA LEU A 144 4.10 -3.03 -10.13
C LEU A 144 4.90 -1.78 -9.70
N GLY A 145 4.84 -0.69 -10.48
CA GLY A 145 5.50 0.57 -10.10
C GLY A 145 4.92 1.16 -8.80
N GLY A 146 3.60 1.06 -8.58
CA GLY A 146 2.96 1.46 -7.33
C GLY A 146 3.36 0.54 -6.17
N MET A 147 3.41 -0.77 -6.39
CA MET A 147 3.86 -1.74 -5.38
C MET A 147 5.32 -1.52 -4.97
N ILE A 148 6.20 -1.21 -5.94
CA ILE A 148 7.61 -0.87 -5.69
C ILE A 148 7.71 0.43 -4.89
N GLY A 149 7.00 1.48 -5.30
CA GLY A 149 7.00 2.76 -4.59
C GLY A 149 6.50 2.65 -3.14
N ASN A 150 5.61 1.71 -2.86
CA ASN A 150 4.99 1.50 -1.56
C ASN A 150 5.66 0.39 -0.71
N ASN A 151 6.53 -0.43 -1.31
CA ASN A 151 7.04 -1.67 -0.72
C ASN A 151 5.91 -2.60 -0.25
N SER A 152 4.93 -2.82 -1.12
CA SER A 152 3.72 -3.60 -0.81
C SER A 152 4.03 -5.03 -0.36
N CYS A 153 3.12 -5.62 0.41
CA CYS A 153 3.27 -6.95 0.99
C CYS A 153 2.09 -7.87 0.62
N GLY A 154 1.06 -7.94 1.45
CA GLY A 154 -0.10 -8.83 1.32
C GLY A 154 0.01 -10.12 2.13
N ALA A 155 -1.00 -10.98 2.06
CA ALA A 155 -1.10 -12.20 2.86
C ALA A 155 0.04 -13.19 2.58
N THR A 156 0.43 -13.33 1.31
CA THR A 156 1.50 -14.24 0.86
C THR A 156 2.90 -13.84 1.30
N ALA A 157 3.08 -12.60 1.80
CA ALA A 157 4.37 -12.13 2.30
C ALA A 157 4.89 -12.95 3.50
N GLN A 158 4.03 -13.70 4.19
CA GLN A 158 4.45 -14.70 5.18
C GLN A 158 5.49 -15.68 4.62
N ARG A 159 5.33 -16.04 3.35
CA ARG A 159 6.23 -16.97 2.64
C ARG A 159 7.20 -16.26 1.69
N THR A 160 6.76 -15.20 1.01
CA THR A 160 7.46 -14.62 -0.13
C THR A 160 8.15 -13.29 0.20
N GLY A 161 7.97 -12.77 1.41
CA GLY A 161 8.48 -11.46 1.79
C GLY A 161 7.71 -10.30 1.14
N LYS A 162 8.26 -9.11 1.29
CA LYS A 162 7.78 -7.85 0.73
C LYS A 162 8.25 -7.68 -0.72
N VAL A 163 7.81 -6.60 -1.37
CA VAL A 163 8.30 -6.27 -2.72
C VAL A 163 9.82 -6.10 -2.74
N VAL A 164 10.42 -5.47 -1.74
CA VAL A 164 11.88 -5.28 -1.66
C VAL A 164 12.65 -6.59 -1.71
N ASP A 165 12.09 -7.66 -1.16
CA ASP A 165 12.72 -8.99 -1.11
C ASP A 165 12.66 -9.71 -2.46
N ASN A 166 11.89 -9.18 -3.43
CA ASN A 166 11.62 -9.77 -4.75
C ASN A 166 12.05 -8.86 -5.92
N ILE A 167 12.87 -7.83 -5.65
CA ILE A 167 13.43 -6.95 -6.68
C ILE A 167 14.89 -7.34 -6.97
N VAL A 168 15.20 -7.55 -8.24
CA VAL A 168 16.56 -7.81 -8.72
C VAL A 168 17.25 -6.51 -9.13
N SER A 169 16.55 -5.70 -9.92
CA SER A 169 17.05 -4.39 -10.36
C SER A 169 15.92 -3.44 -10.74
N LEU A 170 16.19 -2.15 -10.65
CA LEU A 170 15.28 -1.07 -11.05
C LEU A 170 15.98 -0.15 -12.05
N GLU A 171 15.42 0.04 -13.22
CA GLU A 171 15.79 1.15 -14.09
C GLU A 171 15.04 2.39 -13.62
N VAL A 172 15.78 3.43 -13.24
CA VAL A 172 15.25 4.62 -12.56
C VAL A 172 15.67 5.91 -13.26
N LEU A 173 14.85 6.93 -13.06
CA LEU A 173 15.05 8.29 -13.56
C LEU A 173 14.93 9.29 -12.42
N LEU A 174 15.92 10.17 -12.27
CA LEU A 174 15.89 11.32 -11.39
C LEU A 174 15.19 12.50 -12.09
N HIS A 175 14.80 13.49 -11.30
CA HIS A 175 14.17 14.71 -11.84
C HIS A 175 15.08 15.47 -12.83
N ASP A 176 16.39 15.46 -12.59
CA ASP A 176 17.40 16.11 -13.46
C ASP A 176 17.70 15.36 -14.78
N GLY A 177 16.96 14.28 -15.08
CA GLY A 177 17.14 13.45 -16.26
C GLY A 177 18.20 12.36 -16.12
N THR A 178 18.91 12.26 -14.99
CA THR A 178 19.86 11.17 -14.74
C THR A 178 19.14 9.82 -14.73
N ARG A 179 19.58 8.88 -15.57
CA ARG A 179 19.00 7.54 -15.71
C ARG A 179 20.06 6.49 -15.44
N PHE A 180 19.75 5.50 -14.60
CA PHE A 180 20.65 4.39 -14.30
C PHE A 180 19.88 3.15 -13.82
N VAL A 181 20.60 2.01 -13.71
CA VAL A 181 20.05 0.77 -13.14
C VAL A 181 20.56 0.61 -11.72
N ALA A 182 19.63 0.70 -10.76
CA ALA A 182 19.88 0.41 -9.35
C ALA A 182 19.75 -1.09 -9.10
N ARG A 183 20.68 -1.66 -8.34
CA ARG A 183 20.72 -3.08 -7.95
C ARG A 183 21.59 -3.28 -6.72
N ARG A 184 21.59 -4.47 -6.18
CA ARG A 184 22.59 -4.90 -5.19
C ARG A 184 23.96 -4.98 -5.86
N LEU A 185 25.00 -4.47 -5.19
CA LEU A 185 26.36 -4.39 -5.71
C LEU A 185 27.34 -5.08 -4.75
N ASP A 186 28.17 -5.96 -5.31
CA ASP A 186 29.39 -6.39 -4.65
C ASP A 186 30.47 -5.28 -4.70
N ASP A 187 31.64 -5.51 -4.07
CA ASP A 187 32.68 -4.49 -3.99
C ASP A 187 33.29 -4.12 -5.35
N GLU A 188 33.40 -5.04 -6.31
CA GLU A 188 33.89 -4.79 -7.66
C GLU A 188 32.87 -3.94 -8.44
N GLN A 189 31.64 -4.33 -8.45
CA GLN A 189 30.53 -3.61 -9.08
C GLN A 189 30.33 -2.21 -8.46
N TYR A 190 30.51 -2.10 -7.13
CA TYR A 190 30.50 -0.80 -6.44
C TYR A 190 31.65 0.08 -6.93
N ALA A 191 32.86 -0.45 -7.04
CA ALA A 191 34.01 0.31 -7.50
C ALA A 191 33.79 0.85 -8.93
N GLU A 192 33.21 0.04 -9.81
CA GLU A 192 32.83 0.46 -11.17
C GLU A 192 31.77 1.57 -11.15
N ALA A 193 30.71 1.40 -10.36
CA ALA A 193 29.62 2.38 -10.24
C ALA A 193 30.12 3.71 -9.64
N ALA A 194 30.95 3.64 -8.60
CA ALA A 194 31.53 4.80 -7.92
C ALA A 194 32.55 5.56 -8.80
N ALA A 195 33.20 4.89 -9.76
CA ALA A 195 34.12 5.50 -10.70
C ALA A 195 33.42 6.23 -11.86
N GLN A 196 32.13 6.03 -12.06
CA GLN A 196 31.38 6.73 -13.12
C GLN A 196 31.42 8.24 -12.90
N PRO A 197 31.60 9.04 -13.97
CA PRO A 197 31.52 10.48 -13.87
C PRO A 197 30.08 10.96 -13.62
N GLY A 198 29.95 12.17 -13.06
CA GLY A 198 28.65 12.82 -12.85
C GLY A 198 27.83 12.23 -11.70
N ARG A 199 26.50 12.36 -11.81
CA ARG A 199 25.55 12.08 -10.72
C ARG A 199 25.56 10.62 -10.27
N VAL A 200 25.67 9.67 -11.18
CA VAL A 200 25.60 8.24 -10.83
C VAL A 200 26.76 7.86 -9.90
N GLY A 201 28.00 8.23 -10.25
CA GLY A 201 29.14 7.95 -9.39
C GLY A 201 29.07 8.72 -8.05
N GLU A 202 28.59 9.96 -8.07
CA GLU A 202 28.37 10.76 -6.85
C GLU A 202 27.39 10.06 -5.91
N ILE A 203 26.24 9.61 -6.42
CA ILE A 203 25.22 8.90 -5.63
C ILE A 203 25.83 7.68 -4.94
N HIS A 204 26.53 6.81 -5.68
CA HIS A 204 27.11 5.61 -5.09
C HIS A 204 28.17 5.91 -4.02
N ARG A 205 29.04 6.89 -4.26
CA ARG A 205 30.05 7.30 -3.26
C ARG A 205 29.43 7.90 -2.01
N ARG A 206 28.39 8.72 -2.14
CA ARG A 206 27.72 9.33 -0.98
C ARG A 206 26.91 8.34 -0.18
N LEU A 207 26.17 7.44 -0.84
CA LEU A 207 25.44 6.36 -0.17
C LEU A 207 26.39 5.44 0.61
N ARG A 208 27.55 5.09 0.03
CA ARG A 208 28.54 4.27 0.72
C ARG A 208 29.10 4.98 1.95
N ARG A 209 29.41 6.26 1.85
CA ARG A 209 29.86 7.06 2.98
C ARG A 209 28.79 7.16 4.06
N LEU A 210 27.55 7.50 3.71
CA LEU A 210 26.43 7.55 4.65
C LEU A 210 26.30 6.25 5.43
N ARG A 211 26.34 5.10 4.73
CA ARG A 211 26.32 3.79 5.37
C ARG A 211 27.49 3.60 6.32
N ASP A 212 28.72 3.87 5.85
CA ASP A 212 29.93 3.61 6.64
C ASP A 212 29.99 4.49 7.89
N ASP A 213 29.52 5.73 7.80
CA ASP A 213 29.50 6.69 8.91
C ASP A 213 28.38 6.40 9.92
N HIS A 214 27.27 5.72 9.52
CA HIS A 214 26.08 5.59 10.34
C HIS A 214 25.53 4.16 10.48
N ALA A 215 26.30 3.12 10.11
CA ALA A 215 25.83 1.74 10.12
C ALA A 215 25.26 1.29 11.49
N ASP A 216 25.92 1.65 12.59
CA ASP A 216 25.48 1.25 13.93
C ASP A 216 24.17 1.96 14.34
N LEU A 217 24.02 3.24 14.00
CA LEU A 217 22.79 3.99 14.21
C LEU A 217 21.62 3.37 13.43
N ILE A 218 21.86 2.99 12.17
CA ILE A 218 20.84 2.35 11.33
C ILE A 218 20.41 1.02 11.97
N ARG A 219 21.33 0.15 12.39
CA ARG A 219 21.02 -1.12 13.06
C ARG A 219 20.24 -0.93 14.36
N GLU A 220 20.60 0.10 15.15
CA GLU A 220 19.94 0.38 16.43
C GLU A 220 18.49 0.86 16.26
N ARG A 221 18.24 1.69 15.22
CA ARG A 221 16.97 2.40 15.08
C ARG A 221 15.93 1.70 14.20
N TYR A 222 16.37 0.78 13.36
CA TYR A 222 15.43 0.02 12.52
C TYR A 222 14.86 -1.17 13.30
N PRO A 223 13.53 -1.28 13.44
CA PRO A 223 12.92 -2.42 14.13
C PRO A 223 13.16 -3.71 13.36
N ASP A 224 13.58 -4.75 14.09
CA ASP A 224 13.75 -6.10 13.55
C ASP A 224 12.41 -6.85 13.58
N ILE A 225 11.54 -6.51 12.64
CA ILE A 225 10.22 -7.12 12.46
C ILE A 225 9.99 -7.45 10.99
N PRO A 226 9.17 -8.47 10.68
CA PRO A 226 8.91 -8.89 9.30
C PRO A 226 8.29 -7.79 8.44
N ARG A 227 7.39 -6.98 9.05
CA ARG A 227 6.63 -5.94 8.36
C ARG A 227 7.03 -4.55 8.80
N ARG A 228 8.02 -3.98 8.15
CA ARG A 228 8.38 -2.58 8.24
C ARG A 228 8.46 -2.01 6.82
N VAL A 229 7.67 -0.98 6.52
CA VAL A 229 7.75 -0.22 5.28
C VAL A 229 7.89 1.29 5.52
N SER A 230 7.85 1.74 6.79
CA SER A 230 8.07 3.14 7.15
C SER A 230 9.52 3.58 6.91
N GLY A 231 9.69 4.81 6.44
CA GLY A 231 10.97 5.44 6.15
C GLY A 231 11.65 4.88 4.90
N TYR A 232 12.81 5.45 4.54
CA TYR A 232 13.64 4.88 3.48
C TYR A 232 14.40 3.67 4.00
N ASN A 233 14.63 2.68 3.15
CA ASN A 233 15.33 1.43 3.49
C ASN A 233 16.85 1.62 3.57
N LEU A 234 17.35 2.47 4.49
CA LEU A 234 18.81 2.66 4.67
C LEU A 234 19.51 1.36 5.09
N ASP A 235 18.81 0.49 5.79
CA ASP A 235 19.26 -0.84 6.17
C ASP A 235 19.64 -1.70 4.97
N SER A 236 19.00 -1.53 3.80
CA SER A 236 19.39 -2.20 2.55
C SER A 236 20.84 -1.90 2.09
N LEU A 237 21.43 -0.79 2.56
CA LEU A 237 22.80 -0.44 2.24
C LEU A 237 23.84 -1.13 3.15
N LEU A 238 23.42 -1.72 4.25
CA LEU A 238 24.32 -2.35 5.23
C LEU A 238 25.12 -3.50 4.60
N PRO A 239 26.35 -3.78 5.09
CA PRO A 239 27.19 -4.84 4.53
C PRO A 239 26.50 -6.23 4.50
N GLU A 240 25.72 -6.54 5.52
CA GLU A 240 24.95 -7.77 5.64
C GLU A 240 23.86 -7.91 4.57
N HIS A 241 23.41 -6.82 3.96
CA HIS A 241 22.45 -6.78 2.86
C HIS A 241 23.11 -6.53 1.48
N GLY A 242 24.45 -6.39 1.41
CA GLY A 242 25.21 -6.36 0.18
C GLY A 242 25.09 -5.05 -0.61
N PHE A 243 25.00 -3.90 0.05
CA PHE A 243 24.89 -2.57 -0.57
C PHE A 243 23.82 -2.51 -1.66
N ASP A 244 22.58 -2.76 -1.27
CA ASP A 244 21.45 -2.87 -2.20
C ASP A 244 20.80 -1.50 -2.46
N VAL A 245 21.20 -0.85 -3.55
CA VAL A 245 20.65 0.44 -3.98
C VAL A 245 19.22 0.30 -4.50
N ALA A 246 18.86 -0.84 -5.11
CA ALA A 246 17.47 -1.09 -5.50
C ALA A 246 16.58 -1.21 -4.25
N GLY A 247 17.03 -1.96 -3.24
CA GLY A 247 16.35 -2.10 -1.97
C GLY A 247 16.12 -0.75 -1.27
N LEU A 248 17.09 0.16 -1.29
CA LEU A 248 16.93 1.53 -0.77
C LEU A 248 15.80 2.29 -1.46
N LEU A 249 15.64 2.12 -2.78
CA LEU A 249 14.67 2.86 -3.59
C LEU A 249 13.24 2.28 -3.53
N VAL A 250 13.11 1.00 -3.16
CA VAL A 250 11.80 0.40 -2.88
C VAL A 250 11.20 1.03 -1.61
N GLY A 251 9.94 1.41 -1.66
CA GLY A 251 9.26 2.10 -0.56
C GLY A 251 9.53 3.62 -0.51
N SER A 252 10.22 4.18 -1.51
CA SER A 252 10.50 5.63 -1.55
C SER A 252 9.32 6.50 -1.99
N GLU A 253 8.17 5.92 -2.32
CA GLU A 253 6.91 6.61 -2.61
C GLU A 253 7.03 7.70 -3.71
N ALA A 254 7.86 7.43 -4.73
CA ALA A 254 8.19 8.36 -5.81
C ALA A 254 8.83 9.68 -5.35
N THR A 255 9.40 9.73 -4.12
CA THR A 255 10.07 10.93 -3.61
C THR A 255 11.54 11.01 -4.00
N LEU A 256 12.14 9.91 -4.46
CA LEU A 256 13.55 9.82 -4.86
C LEU A 256 13.72 9.65 -6.38
N VAL A 257 12.91 8.79 -6.99
CA VAL A 257 13.03 8.40 -8.39
C VAL A 257 11.68 8.12 -9.03
N THR A 258 11.65 8.16 -10.37
CA THR A 258 10.61 7.54 -11.21
C THR A 258 11.12 6.18 -11.67
N VAL A 259 10.38 5.10 -11.37
CA VAL A 259 10.70 3.75 -11.84
C VAL A 259 10.26 3.61 -13.29
N LEU A 260 11.19 3.23 -14.17
CA LEU A 260 10.97 3.04 -15.60
C LEU A 260 10.75 1.58 -15.98
N ARG A 261 11.52 0.67 -15.39
CA ARG A 261 11.40 -0.79 -15.53
C ARG A 261 11.87 -1.47 -14.27
N ALA A 262 11.40 -2.68 -14.03
CA ALA A 262 11.83 -3.51 -12.91
C ALA A 262 12.12 -4.94 -13.36
N GLU A 263 13.25 -5.47 -12.93
CA GLU A 263 13.53 -6.90 -12.97
C GLU A 263 13.11 -7.52 -11.65
N LEU A 264 12.22 -8.50 -11.74
CA LEU A 264 11.57 -9.14 -10.61
C LEU A 264 12.09 -10.56 -10.43
N GLU A 265 12.23 -10.99 -9.17
CA GLU A 265 12.37 -12.40 -8.83
C GLU A 265 10.98 -13.05 -8.71
N LEU A 266 10.85 -14.27 -9.25
CA LEU A 266 9.60 -15.01 -9.30
C LEU A 266 9.67 -16.23 -8.39
N VAL A 267 8.52 -16.59 -7.82
CA VAL A 267 8.36 -17.77 -6.96
C VAL A 267 7.49 -18.83 -7.63
N PRO A 268 7.72 -20.12 -7.34
CA PRO A 268 6.82 -21.18 -7.80
C PRO A 268 5.41 -21.03 -7.22
N VAL A 269 4.41 -21.29 -8.05
CA VAL A 269 3.02 -21.42 -7.59
C VAL A 269 2.91 -22.59 -6.64
N VAL A 270 2.20 -22.42 -5.52
CA VAL A 270 1.93 -23.52 -4.57
C VAL A 270 0.94 -24.49 -5.18
N ALA A 271 1.30 -25.77 -5.24
CA ALA A 271 0.53 -26.77 -5.98
C ALA A 271 -0.79 -27.13 -5.28
N ALA A 272 -0.77 -27.26 -3.95
CA ALA A 272 -1.95 -27.56 -3.14
C ALA A 272 -1.96 -26.75 -1.85
N ARG A 273 -3.13 -26.48 -1.32
CA ARG A 273 -3.34 -25.69 -0.11
C ARG A 273 -4.41 -26.34 0.75
N THR A 274 -4.35 -26.05 2.04
CA THR A 274 -5.37 -26.40 3.02
C THR A 274 -5.55 -25.23 3.95
N LEU A 275 -6.77 -24.74 4.12
CA LEU A 275 -7.11 -23.65 5.00
C LEU A 275 -7.66 -24.18 6.31
N VAL A 276 -7.04 -23.77 7.43
CA VAL A 276 -7.54 -24.02 8.78
C VAL A 276 -8.01 -22.71 9.39
N VAL A 277 -9.26 -22.66 9.85
CA VAL A 277 -9.79 -21.53 10.59
C VAL A 277 -9.84 -21.91 12.07
N LEU A 278 -9.15 -21.12 12.90
CA LEU A 278 -9.04 -21.31 14.34
C LEU A 278 -9.86 -20.23 15.05
N GLY A 279 -10.84 -20.62 15.87
CA GLY A 279 -11.70 -19.70 16.61
C GLY A 279 -11.31 -19.63 18.07
N TYR A 280 -11.16 -18.40 18.58
CA TYR A 280 -10.79 -18.04 19.94
C TYR A 280 -11.87 -17.16 20.61
N PRO A 281 -11.85 -17.00 21.95
CA PRO A 281 -12.80 -16.14 22.65
C PRO A 281 -12.79 -14.68 22.21
N GLY A 282 -11.65 -14.17 21.73
CA GLY A 282 -11.46 -12.83 21.21
C GLY A 282 -10.23 -12.70 20.34
N ILE A 283 -10.10 -11.53 19.69
CA ILE A 283 -9.00 -11.28 18.74
C ILE A 283 -7.62 -11.19 19.42
N ALA A 284 -7.57 -10.74 20.68
CA ALA A 284 -6.31 -10.70 21.40
C ALA A 284 -5.82 -12.11 21.80
N GLU A 285 -6.74 -13.01 22.20
CA GLU A 285 -6.43 -14.42 22.45
C GLU A 285 -6.03 -15.15 21.18
N ALA A 286 -6.65 -14.82 20.05
CA ALA A 286 -6.22 -15.30 18.74
C ALA A 286 -4.78 -14.84 18.43
N ALA A 287 -4.47 -13.57 18.69
CA ALA A 287 -3.13 -13.01 18.50
C ALA A 287 -2.06 -13.63 19.42
N ASP A 288 -2.40 -13.96 20.66
CA ASP A 288 -1.50 -14.68 21.58
C ASP A 288 -1.09 -16.07 21.06
N ALA A 289 -1.95 -16.69 20.25
CA ALA A 289 -1.67 -18.01 19.66
C ALA A 289 -0.81 -17.94 18.38
N VAL A 290 -0.62 -16.77 17.79
CA VAL A 290 0.10 -16.60 16.51
C VAL A 290 1.52 -17.18 16.54
N PRO A 291 2.37 -16.95 17.56
CA PRO A 291 3.71 -17.54 17.60
C PRO A 291 3.70 -19.06 17.44
N ALA A 292 2.80 -19.76 18.12
CA ALA A 292 2.67 -21.21 18.03
C ALA A 292 2.21 -21.70 16.65
N VAL A 293 1.38 -20.91 15.95
CA VAL A 293 0.95 -21.23 14.57
C VAL A 293 2.09 -21.00 13.57
N VAL A 294 2.85 -19.92 13.73
CA VAL A 294 3.98 -19.57 12.84
C VAL A 294 5.09 -20.61 12.87
N GLU A 295 5.31 -21.31 14.00
CA GLU A 295 6.27 -22.43 14.09
C GLU A 295 5.99 -23.57 13.07
N HIS A 296 4.77 -23.65 12.55
CA HIS A 296 4.35 -24.62 11.52
C HIS A 296 4.47 -24.10 10.08
N GLU A 297 5.07 -22.92 9.89
CA GLU A 297 5.36 -22.31 8.58
C GLU A 297 4.15 -22.22 7.65
N PRO A 298 3.02 -21.61 8.07
CA PRO A 298 1.91 -21.37 7.16
C PRO A 298 2.34 -20.46 5.99
N ILE A 299 1.76 -20.65 4.83
CA ILE A 299 2.02 -19.79 3.66
C ILE A 299 1.32 -18.43 3.76
N ALA A 300 0.24 -18.36 4.57
CA ALA A 300 -0.44 -17.15 4.98
C ALA A 300 -1.07 -17.36 6.36
N LEU A 301 -1.12 -16.32 7.19
CA LEU A 301 -1.76 -16.33 8.50
C LEU A 301 -2.41 -14.99 8.79
N GLU A 302 -3.74 -14.97 8.70
CA GLU A 302 -4.58 -13.78 8.81
C GLU A 302 -5.41 -13.80 10.09
N GLY A 303 -5.61 -12.62 10.69
CA GLY A 303 -6.50 -12.42 11.82
C GLY A 303 -7.76 -11.66 11.44
N VAL A 304 -8.91 -12.04 12.02
CA VAL A 304 -10.21 -11.39 11.79
C VAL A 304 -11.01 -11.39 13.10
N ASP A 305 -11.59 -10.24 13.50
CA ASP A 305 -12.48 -10.16 14.65
C ASP A 305 -13.98 -10.27 14.25
N ASP A 306 -14.82 -10.49 15.26
CA ASP A 306 -16.28 -10.60 15.07
C ASP A 306 -16.93 -9.26 14.68
N PHE A 307 -16.30 -8.12 14.94
CA PHE A 307 -16.82 -6.83 14.48
C PHE A 307 -16.80 -6.73 12.96
N LEU A 308 -15.71 -7.16 12.29
CA LEU A 308 -15.65 -7.24 10.83
C LEU A 308 -16.74 -8.17 10.28
N LEU A 309 -16.97 -9.31 10.93
CA LEU A 309 -17.99 -10.27 10.47
C LEU A 309 -19.40 -9.68 10.58
N ARG A 310 -19.70 -8.96 11.68
CA ARG A 310 -20.99 -8.26 11.85
C ARG A 310 -21.18 -7.16 10.80
N ASP A 311 -20.11 -6.44 10.44
CA ASP A 311 -20.17 -5.43 9.38
C ASP A 311 -20.52 -6.04 8.03
N GLN A 312 -19.94 -7.20 7.72
CA GLN A 312 -20.27 -7.95 6.51
C GLN A 312 -21.72 -8.43 6.51
N GLN A 313 -22.20 -8.97 7.64
CA GLN A 313 -23.59 -9.39 7.79
C GLN A 313 -24.58 -8.25 7.53
N LEU A 314 -24.33 -7.06 8.11
CA LEU A 314 -25.17 -5.88 7.91
C LEU A 314 -25.20 -5.40 6.46
N LYS A 315 -24.13 -5.64 5.71
CA LYS A 315 -24.02 -5.33 4.28
C LYS A 315 -24.52 -6.46 3.36
N GLY A 316 -24.86 -7.61 3.92
CA GLY A 316 -25.25 -8.80 3.14
C GLY A 316 -24.09 -9.35 2.31
N MET A 317 -22.84 -9.19 2.78
CA MET A 317 -21.64 -9.68 2.11
C MET A 317 -21.29 -11.10 2.58
N ASN A 318 -20.81 -11.95 1.68
CA ASN A 318 -20.26 -13.28 1.95
C ASN A 318 -21.10 -14.16 2.92
N PRO A 319 -22.45 -14.26 2.78
CA PRO A 319 -23.30 -14.91 3.80
C PRO A 319 -23.00 -16.41 3.95
N GLU A 320 -22.59 -17.10 2.90
CA GLU A 320 -22.26 -18.53 2.92
C GLU A 320 -20.95 -18.74 3.68
N ALA A 321 -19.91 -17.98 3.38
CA ALA A 321 -18.61 -18.05 4.04
C ALA A 321 -18.68 -17.73 5.53
N LEU A 322 -19.52 -16.75 5.93
CA LEU A 322 -19.73 -16.44 7.35
C LEU A 322 -20.34 -17.61 8.12
N GLY A 323 -21.16 -18.45 7.48
CA GLY A 323 -21.70 -19.68 8.06
C GLY A 323 -20.70 -20.83 8.20
N MET A 324 -19.53 -20.73 7.58
CA MET A 324 -18.47 -21.75 7.61
C MET A 324 -17.49 -21.55 8.78
N LEU A 325 -17.53 -20.42 9.46
CA LEU A 325 -16.60 -20.11 10.55
C LEU A 325 -16.87 -20.97 11.80
N PRO A 326 -15.82 -21.41 12.53
CA PRO A 326 -15.98 -22.14 13.79
C PRO A 326 -16.51 -21.21 14.90
N GLN A 327 -16.74 -21.72 16.09
CA GLN A 327 -17.15 -20.89 17.23
C GLN A 327 -16.01 -19.98 17.68
N GLY A 328 -16.33 -18.70 17.97
CA GLY A 328 -15.33 -17.71 18.45
C GLY A 328 -15.77 -16.29 18.20
N SER A 329 -14.95 -15.35 18.70
CA SER A 329 -15.06 -13.90 18.45
C SER A 329 -13.77 -13.31 17.88
N GLY A 330 -12.68 -14.08 17.87
CA GLY A 330 -11.44 -13.79 17.18
C GLY A 330 -11.00 -15.02 16.39
N PHE A 331 -10.57 -14.84 15.15
CA PHE A 331 -10.27 -15.94 14.25
C PHE A 331 -8.87 -15.79 13.64
N LEU A 332 -8.16 -16.92 13.52
CA LEU A 332 -6.98 -17.04 12.69
C LEU A 332 -7.29 -17.91 11.48
N MET A 333 -6.93 -17.45 10.30
CA MET A 333 -7.03 -18.17 9.04
C MET A 333 -5.61 -18.57 8.63
N ALA A 334 -5.23 -19.81 8.91
CA ALA A 334 -3.91 -20.38 8.61
C ALA A 334 -3.98 -21.21 7.33
N GLN A 335 -3.25 -20.80 6.29
CA GLN A 335 -3.17 -21.57 5.04
C GLN A 335 -1.88 -22.35 4.98
N MET A 336 -1.97 -23.67 4.88
CA MET A 336 -0.84 -24.59 4.73
C MET A 336 -0.64 -24.92 3.26
N GLY A 337 0.61 -24.98 2.81
CA GLY A 337 0.95 -25.34 1.43
C GLY A 337 1.62 -26.70 1.34
N GLY A 338 1.42 -27.41 0.23
CA GLY A 338 2.05 -28.69 -0.05
C GLY A 338 2.34 -28.90 -1.55
N ALA A 339 3.11 -29.94 -1.88
CA ALA A 339 3.29 -30.39 -3.26
C ALA A 339 2.01 -31.10 -3.79
N ASP A 340 1.20 -31.61 -2.88
CA ASP A 340 -0.13 -32.16 -3.11
C ASP A 340 -1.04 -31.88 -1.90
N THR A 341 -2.33 -32.20 -2.00
CA THR A 341 -3.32 -32.01 -0.94
C THR A 341 -2.96 -32.82 0.30
N ASP A 342 -2.53 -34.07 0.14
CA ASP A 342 -2.15 -34.94 1.26
C ASP A 342 -0.99 -34.34 2.09
N GLU A 343 -0.05 -33.65 1.46
CA GLU A 343 1.04 -32.96 2.18
C GLU A 343 0.53 -31.72 2.90
N ALA A 344 -0.28 -30.89 2.25
CA ALA A 344 -0.88 -29.72 2.85
C ALA A 344 -1.73 -30.09 4.08
N ASP A 345 -2.55 -31.14 3.97
CA ASP A 345 -3.38 -31.67 5.06
C ASP A 345 -2.53 -32.19 6.22
N ARG A 346 -1.49 -33.00 5.97
CA ARG A 346 -0.60 -33.48 7.04
C ARG A 346 0.07 -32.35 7.81
N ARG A 347 0.45 -31.27 7.13
CA ARG A 347 1.02 -30.08 7.78
C ARG A 347 -0.02 -29.36 8.64
N ALA A 348 -1.25 -29.23 8.14
CA ALA A 348 -2.37 -28.66 8.87
C ALA A 348 -2.73 -29.49 10.11
N GLU A 349 -2.81 -30.82 9.98
CA GLU A 349 -3.07 -31.74 11.09
C GLU A 349 -1.95 -31.71 12.15
N ALA A 350 -0.69 -31.60 11.73
CA ALA A 350 0.45 -31.48 12.66
C ALA A 350 0.35 -30.19 13.50
N MET A 351 -0.01 -29.06 12.87
CA MET A 351 -0.29 -27.80 13.56
C MET A 351 -1.44 -27.96 14.55
N LEU A 352 -2.56 -28.52 14.13
CA LEU A 352 -3.72 -28.74 15.00
C LEU A 352 -3.40 -29.66 16.18
N ALA A 353 -2.63 -30.70 15.98
CA ALA A 353 -2.18 -31.60 17.04
C ALA A 353 -1.26 -30.90 18.07
N ALA A 354 -0.50 -29.90 17.65
CA ALA A 354 0.32 -29.08 18.55
C ALA A 354 -0.58 -28.12 19.37
N LEU A 355 -1.47 -27.38 18.70
CA LEU A 355 -2.38 -26.42 19.33
C LEU A 355 -3.40 -27.09 20.29
N GLY A 356 -3.86 -28.30 19.97
CA GLY A 356 -4.78 -29.07 20.82
C GLY A 356 -4.18 -29.52 22.16
N ARG A 357 -2.87 -29.36 22.37
CA ARG A 357 -2.18 -29.64 23.64
C ARG A 357 -1.98 -28.39 24.51
N THR A 358 -2.41 -27.24 24.04
CA THR A 358 -2.33 -25.99 24.79
C THR A 358 -3.55 -25.82 25.72
N ASP A 359 -3.42 -25.01 26.78
CA ASP A 359 -4.53 -24.72 27.72
C ASP A 359 -5.66 -23.91 27.06
N HIS A 360 -5.42 -23.36 25.88
CA HIS A 360 -6.35 -22.52 25.10
C HIS A 360 -6.57 -23.09 23.70
N ALA A 361 -6.91 -24.38 23.63
CA ALA A 361 -7.21 -25.04 22.36
C ALA A 361 -8.34 -24.30 21.60
N PRO A 362 -8.14 -23.95 20.32
CA PRO A 362 -9.15 -23.27 19.52
C PRO A 362 -10.30 -24.20 19.12
N SER A 363 -11.45 -23.62 18.77
CA SER A 363 -12.40 -24.28 17.88
C SER A 363 -11.84 -24.31 16.45
N VAL A 364 -12.16 -25.34 15.68
CA VAL A 364 -11.49 -25.59 14.39
C VAL A 364 -12.52 -25.81 13.28
N ALA A 365 -12.24 -25.20 12.12
CA ALA A 365 -12.82 -25.62 10.83
C ALA A 365 -11.66 -25.87 9.86
N PHE A 366 -11.81 -26.91 9.01
CA PHE A 366 -10.76 -27.42 8.13
C PHE A 366 -11.30 -27.53 6.70
N TYR A 367 -10.56 -27.00 5.73
CA TYR A 367 -10.99 -26.92 4.33
C TYR A 367 -9.80 -27.23 3.41
N ASP A 368 -9.94 -28.27 2.60
CA ASP A 368 -9.04 -28.71 1.55
C ASP A 368 -9.64 -28.54 0.14
N ASP A 369 -10.87 -28.02 0.08
CA ASP A 369 -11.58 -27.70 -1.16
C ASP A 369 -11.26 -26.26 -1.60
N PRO A 370 -10.67 -26.05 -2.80
CA PRO A 370 -10.24 -24.72 -3.25
C PRO A 370 -11.38 -23.69 -3.38
N ASP A 371 -12.59 -24.12 -3.68
CA ASP A 371 -13.74 -23.20 -3.82
C ASP A 371 -14.17 -22.68 -2.45
N ARG A 372 -14.20 -23.55 -1.44
CA ARG A 372 -14.49 -23.17 -0.05
C ARG A 372 -13.39 -22.32 0.57
N GLU A 373 -12.13 -22.63 0.29
CA GLU A 373 -11.02 -21.76 0.69
C GLU A 373 -11.18 -20.37 0.12
N HIS A 374 -11.47 -20.27 -1.18
CA HIS A 374 -11.65 -18.98 -1.85
C HIS A 374 -12.81 -18.17 -1.23
N GLU A 375 -13.95 -18.80 -0.95
CA GLU A 375 -15.09 -18.13 -0.28
C GLU A 375 -14.69 -17.56 1.08
N LEU A 376 -13.94 -18.30 1.89
CA LEU A 376 -13.45 -17.82 3.19
C LEU A 376 -12.43 -16.68 3.05
N TRP A 377 -11.52 -16.75 2.07
CA TRP A 377 -10.58 -15.66 1.79
C TRP A 377 -11.30 -14.36 1.44
N LEU A 378 -12.43 -14.41 0.73
CA LEU A 378 -13.25 -13.22 0.43
C LEU A 378 -13.74 -12.50 1.70
N VAL A 379 -13.93 -13.20 2.81
CA VAL A 379 -14.27 -12.57 4.11
C VAL A 379 -13.14 -11.64 4.53
N ARG A 380 -11.89 -12.11 4.44
CA ARG A 380 -10.71 -11.32 4.83
C ARG A 380 -10.40 -10.20 3.84
N GLU A 381 -10.41 -10.48 2.55
CA GLU A 381 -10.09 -9.51 1.49
C GLU A 381 -11.12 -8.38 1.38
N SER A 382 -12.35 -8.64 1.79
CA SER A 382 -13.42 -7.64 1.83
C SER A 382 -13.27 -6.62 2.95
N GLY A 383 -12.34 -6.80 3.90
CA GLY A 383 -12.23 -6.06 5.15
C GLY A 383 -12.31 -4.54 4.99
N LEU A 384 -11.52 -3.96 4.08
CA LEU A 384 -11.52 -2.51 3.86
C LEU A 384 -12.88 -1.99 3.36
N GLY A 385 -13.52 -2.70 2.43
CA GLY A 385 -14.84 -2.33 1.93
C GLY A 385 -15.97 -2.64 2.93
N ALA A 386 -15.83 -3.70 3.71
CA ALA A 386 -16.82 -4.12 4.69
C ALA A 386 -16.97 -3.13 5.83
N THR A 387 -15.86 -2.61 6.33
CA THR A 387 -15.81 -1.71 7.49
C THR A 387 -16.10 -0.24 7.17
N ALA A 388 -16.05 0.16 5.89
CA ALA A 388 -16.40 1.51 5.45
C ALA A 388 -17.91 1.66 5.23
N HIS A 389 -18.50 2.78 5.61
CA HIS A 389 -19.91 3.13 5.36
C HIS A 389 -20.89 1.97 5.70
N VAL A 390 -20.81 1.45 6.92
CA VAL A 390 -21.70 0.39 7.41
C VAL A 390 -23.09 0.97 7.68
N PRO A 391 -24.19 0.34 7.21
CA PRO A 391 -25.55 0.84 7.44
C PRO A 391 -25.82 1.10 8.94
N HIS A 392 -26.40 2.27 9.24
CA HIS A 392 -26.76 2.71 10.59
C HIS A 392 -25.60 2.85 11.58
N ARG A 393 -24.36 2.98 11.09
CA ARG A 393 -23.16 3.24 11.90
C ARG A 393 -22.45 4.51 11.41
N PRO A 394 -21.62 5.14 12.27
CA PRO A 394 -20.75 6.22 11.82
C PRO A 394 -19.82 5.75 10.69
N ASP A 395 -19.52 6.66 9.74
CA ASP A 395 -18.51 6.43 8.73
C ASP A 395 -17.16 6.18 9.40
N THR A 396 -16.38 5.26 8.84
CA THR A 396 -15.02 5.00 9.29
C THR A 396 -14.00 5.40 8.23
N PHE A 397 -12.83 5.81 8.67
CA PHE A 397 -11.79 6.37 7.81
C PHE A 397 -10.45 5.66 8.01
N GLU A 398 -9.57 5.82 7.02
CA GLU A 398 -8.16 5.52 7.09
C GLU A 398 -7.46 6.52 8.03
N GLY A 399 -6.20 6.25 8.32
CA GLY A 399 -5.32 7.09 9.13
C GLY A 399 -4.40 6.19 9.95
N TRP A 400 -4.96 5.40 10.85
CA TRP A 400 -4.24 4.38 11.62
C TRP A 400 -4.69 2.96 11.23
N GLU A 401 -4.82 2.71 9.96
CA GLU A 401 -5.33 1.44 9.43
C GLU A 401 -4.25 0.36 9.23
N ASP A 402 -2.99 0.66 9.56
CA ASP A 402 -1.87 -0.23 9.26
C ASP A 402 -0.70 0.04 10.19
N ALA A 403 -0.47 -0.83 11.14
CA ALA A 403 0.66 -0.80 12.05
C ALA A 403 1.18 -2.22 12.25
N ALA A 404 2.48 -2.38 12.54
CA ALA A 404 3.07 -3.69 12.77
C ALA A 404 3.92 -3.71 14.04
N VAL A 405 3.86 -4.81 14.78
CA VAL A 405 4.62 -5.05 16.01
C VAL A 405 5.29 -6.44 15.95
N PRO A 406 6.28 -6.74 16.81
CA PRO A 406 6.78 -8.10 16.96
C PRO A 406 5.64 -9.09 17.21
N VAL A 407 5.69 -10.24 16.54
CA VAL A 407 4.60 -11.23 16.53
C VAL A 407 4.23 -11.72 17.95
N ASP A 408 5.23 -11.90 18.80
CA ASP A 408 5.08 -12.31 20.20
C ASP A 408 4.48 -11.22 21.12
N ARG A 409 4.38 -9.98 20.63
CA ARG A 409 3.81 -8.84 21.34
C ARG A 409 2.43 -8.45 20.80
N LEU A 410 1.94 -9.15 19.77
CA LEU A 410 0.73 -8.75 19.04
C LEU A 410 -0.51 -8.74 19.93
N GLY A 411 -0.74 -9.77 20.76
CA GLY A 411 -1.90 -9.85 21.66
C GLY A 411 -1.96 -8.70 22.65
N ASP A 412 -0.83 -8.37 23.30
CA ASP A 412 -0.73 -7.23 24.22
C ASP A 412 -0.96 -5.90 23.49
N TYR A 413 -0.40 -5.74 22.31
CA TYR A 413 -0.63 -4.56 21.47
C TYR A 413 -2.11 -4.37 21.14
N LEU A 414 -2.84 -5.43 20.78
CA LEU A 414 -4.28 -5.35 20.51
C LEU A 414 -5.09 -4.95 21.73
N ARG A 415 -4.72 -5.44 22.92
CA ARG A 415 -5.36 -5.03 24.18
C ARG A 415 -5.15 -3.53 24.44
N ASP A 416 -3.94 -3.02 24.21
CA ASP A 416 -3.63 -1.60 24.42
C ASP A 416 -4.24 -0.71 23.33
N VAL A 417 -4.35 -1.18 22.07
CA VAL A 417 -5.11 -0.50 21.01
C VAL A 417 -6.59 -0.36 21.41
N ARG A 418 -7.21 -1.39 22.00
CA ARG A 418 -8.58 -1.31 22.52
C ARG A 418 -8.70 -0.24 23.61
N ARG A 419 -7.74 -0.15 24.56
CA ARG A 419 -7.69 0.91 25.58
C ARG A 419 -7.53 2.30 24.96
N LEU A 420 -6.72 2.42 23.90
CA LEU A 420 -6.58 3.67 23.17
C LEU A 420 -7.91 4.09 22.52
N TYR A 421 -8.70 3.15 21.98
CA TYR A 421 -10.04 3.46 21.49
C TYR A 421 -10.98 3.95 22.61
N GLU A 422 -10.89 3.37 23.81
CA GLU A 422 -11.65 3.83 24.98
C GLU A 422 -11.23 5.26 25.38
N GLU A 423 -9.92 5.55 25.42
CA GLU A 423 -9.36 6.88 25.74
C GLU A 423 -9.94 7.98 24.84
N PHE A 424 -10.14 7.69 23.55
CA PHE A 424 -10.64 8.64 22.57
C PHE A 424 -12.15 8.55 22.30
N GLY A 425 -12.87 7.66 22.98
CA GLY A 425 -14.31 7.47 22.79
C GLY A 425 -14.69 6.78 21.48
N TYR A 426 -13.78 6.04 20.86
CA TYR A 426 -14.02 5.27 19.65
C TYR A 426 -14.47 3.83 19.95
N ALA A 427 -14.22 3.33 21.14
CA ALA A 427 -14.68 2.00 21.54
C ALA A 427 -16.20 1.95 21.66
N SER A 428 -16.80 0.91 21.10
CA SER A 428 -18.25 0.67 21.16
C SER A 428 -18.55 -0.82 20.97
N ASP A 429 -19.80 -1.23 21.16
CA ASP A 429 -20.28 -2.59 20.90
C ASP A 429 -20.24 -2.97 19.41
N VAL A 430 -19.84 -2.05 18.54
CA VAL A 430 -19.84 -2.20 17.09
C VAL A 430 -18.47 -1.95 16.43
N GLY A 431 -17.41 -1.83 17.21
CA GLY A 431 -16.04 -1.66 16.69
C GLY A 431 -15.28 -0.53 17.36
N PRO A 432 -14.14 -0.09 16.83
CA PRO A 432 -13.51 -0.46 15.54
C PRO A 432 -13.13 -1.94 15.41
N SER A 433 -13.23 -2.47 14.19
CA SER A 433 -12.77 -3.83 13.87
C SER A 433 -11.24 -3.91 13.81
N LEU A 434 -10.71 -5.09 14.14
CA LEU A 434 -9.28 -5.42 14.05
C LEU A 434 -9.11 -6.66 13.19
N TYR A 435 -8.33 -6.54 12.15
CA TYR A 435 -7.99 -7.63 11.25
C TYR A 435 -6.60 -7.40 10.67
N GLY A 436 -5.99 -8.36 10.01
CA GLY A 436 -4.68 -8.10 9.41
C GLY A 436 -3.84 -9.35 9.22
N HIS A 437 -2.58 -9.12 8.85
CA HIS A 437 -1.58 -10.14 8.59
C HIS A 437 -0.89 -10.54 9.90
N PHE A 438 -1.63 -11.27 10.74
CA PHE A 438 -1.21 -11.56 12.11
C PHE A 438 0.07 -12.39 12.17
N GLY A 439 0.29 -13.27 11.20
CA GLY A 439 1.52 -14.05 11.10
C GLY A 439 2.80 -13.21 10.99
N GLN A 440 2.66 -11.93 10.66
CA GLN A 440 3.75 -10.96 10.60
C GLN A 440 3.53 -9.74 11.49
N GLY A 441 2.61 -9.83 12.46
CA GLY A 441 2.36 -8.78 13.45
C GLY A 441 1.66 -7.52 12.90
N CYS A 442 1.13 -7.54 11.67
CA CYS A 442 0.50 -6.38 11.05
C CYS A 442 -1.01 -6.36 11.30
N VAL A 443 -1.53 -5.19 11.70
CA VAL A 443 -2.92 -4.98 12.10
C VAL A 443 -3.56 -3.89 11.28
N HIS A 444 -4.74 -4.16 10.73
CA HIS A 444 -5.59 -3.19 10.07
C HIS A 444 -6.80 -2.83 10.92
N THR A 445 -7.21 -1.57 10.82
CA THR A 445 -8.42 -1.06 11.47
C THR A 445 -8.96 0.13 10.70
N ARG A 446 -10.25 0.40 10.83
CA ARG A 446 -10.86 1.66 10.39
C ARG A 446 -11.58 2.29 11.56
N ILE A 447 -11.36 3.57 11.75
CA ILE A 447 -11.78 4.29 12.97
C ILE A 447 -12.83 5.33 12.58
N PRO A 448 -13.88 5.53 13.40
CA PRO A 448 -14.92 6.51 13.13
C PRO A 448 -14.45 7.94 13.48
N PHE A 449 -13.38 8.39 12.81
CA PHE A 449 -12.89 9.76 12.96
C PHE A 449 -13.94 10.77 12.51
N ASP A 450 -14.16 11.81 13.29
CA ASP A 450 -14.89 12.99 12.81
C ASP A 450 -13.96 13.88 11.97
N LEU A 451 -13.88 13.60 10.68
CA LEU A 451 -13.11 14.43 9.74
C LEU A 451 -13.94 15.59 9.15
N TYR A 452 -15.16 15.83 9.63
CA TYR A 452 -16.06 16.88 9.14
C TYR A 452 -15.95 18.16 9.96
N THR A 453 -15.48 18.09 11.21
CA THR A 453 -15.36 19.25 12.10
C THR A 453 -13.92 19.58 12.43
N THR A 454 -13.65 20.84 12.76
CA THR A 454 -12.30 21.29 13.17
C THR A 454 -11.86 20.58 14.47
N GLU A 455 -12.79 20.37 15.41
CA GLU A 455 -12.52 19.67 16.66
C GLU A 455 -12.23 18.18 16.44
N GLY A 456 -13.00 17.54 15.55
CA GLY A 456 -12.78 16.15 15.17
C GLY A 456 -11.42 15.95 14.47
N VAL A 457 -11.03 16.86 13.58
CA VAL A 457 -9.69 16.84 12.94
C VAL A 457 -8.57 17.02 13.98
N ALA A 458 -8.75 17.91 14.96
CA ALA A 458 -7.79 18.04 16.05
C ALA A 458 -7.72 16.78 16.92
N THR A 459 -8.85 16.09 17.14
CA THR A 459 -8.88 14.80 17.84
C THR A 459 -8.22 13.70 17.05
N TYR A 460 -8.45 13.65 15.72
CA TYR A 460 -7.74 12.75 14.78
C TYR A 460 -6.23 12.92 14.92
N ARG A 461 -5.69 14.15 14.90
CA ARG A 461 -4.25 14.41 15.08
C ARG A 461 -3.74 13.84 16.41
N ARG A 462 -4.39 14.15 17.51
CA ARG A 462 -3.98 13.65 18.84
C ARG A 462 -4.00 12.11 18.90
N PHE A 463 -5.00 11.50 18.28
CA PHE A 463 -5.08 10.03 18.19
C PHE A 463 -3.89 9.46 17.41
N MET A 464 -3.57 10.01 16.24
CA MET A 464 -2.45 9.57 15.41
C MET A 464 -1.11 9.66 16.15
N GLU A 465 -0.89 10.74 16.89
CA GLU A 465 0.31 10.93 17.71
C GLU A 465 0.39 9.89 18.84
N ARG A 466 -0.72 9.65 19.55
CA ARG A 466 -0.77 8.64 20.64
C ARG A 466 -0.61 7.21 20.11
N ALA A 467 -1.21 6.91 18.98
CA ALA A 467 -1.09 5.60 18.33
C ALA A 467 0.35 5.35 17.84
N ALA A 468 1.03 6.38 17.33
CA ALA A 468 2.45 6.30 16.97
C ALA A 468 3.33 6.01 18.19
N ASP A 469 3.12 6.74 19.31
CA ASP A 469 3.85 6.47 20.55
C ASP A 469 3.60 5.03 21.05
N LEU A 470 2.36 4.55 20.95
CA LEU A 470 2.00 3.18 21.35
C LEU A 470 2.76 2.13 20.52
N VAL A 471 2.67 2.18 19.18
CA VAL A 471 3.33 1.16 18.34
C VAL A 471 4.84 1.19 18.51
N VAL A 472 5.45 2.36 18.65
CA VAL A 472 6.89 2.51 18.89
C VAL A 472 7.29 1.92 20.25
N SER A 473 6.46 2.04 21.30
CA SER A 473 6.73 1.43 22.60
C SER A 473 6.77 -0.10 22.56
N TYR A 474 6.17 -0.70 21.55
CA TYR A 474 6.24 -2.14 21.26
C TYR A 474 7.43 -2.54 20.38
N GLY A 475 8.27 -1.58 19.95
CA GLY A 475 9.34 -1.82 18.97
C GLY A 475 8.79 -2.05 17.56
N GLY A 476 7.63 -1.49 17.26
CA GLY A 476 6.92 -1.69 16.00
C GLY A 476 7.19 -0.62 14.95
N SER A 477 6.49 -0.75 13.82
CA SER A 477 6.51 0.16 12.67
C SER A 477 5.19 0.91 12.55
N LEU A 478 5.25 2.21 12.19
CA LEU A 478 4.08 3.04 11.94
C LEU A 478 3.24 2.50 10.78
N SER A 479 3.88 1.87 9.79
CA SER A 479 3.23 1.18 8.69
C SER A 479 3.85 -0.20 8.48
N GLY A 480 2.99 -1.21 8.34
CA GLY A 480 3.38 -2.58 7.99
C GLY A 480 3.41 -2.82 6.48
N GLU A 481 2.55 -2.12 5.69
CA GLU A 481 2.48 -2.29 4.25
C GLU A 481 1.95 -1.08 3.44
N HIS A 482 1.22 -0.13 4.07
CA HIS A 482 0.56 0.95 3.32
C HIS A 482 1.48 2.13 3.00
N GLY A 483 2.64 2.22 3.64
CA GLY A 483 3.58 3.33 3.53
C GLY A 483 3.24 4.51 4.43
N ASP A 484 4.08 5.52 4.39
CA ASP A 484 3.95 6.71 5.25
C ASP A 484 3.14 7.83 4.60
N GLY A 485 3.44 8.14 3.35
CA GLY A 485 2.81 9.21 2.59
C GLY A 485 2.79 10.52 3.35
N GLN A 486 1.62 11.17 3.34
CA GLN A 486 1.32 12.32 4.18
C GLN A 486 0.78 11.89 5.56
N SER A 487 0.15 10.72 5.63
CA SER A 487 -0.53 10.24 6.84
C SER A 487 0.43 10.01 8.01
N ARG A 488 1.65 9.54 7.74
CA ARG A 488 2.62 9.12 8.76
C ARG A 488 3.97 9.82 8.67
N GLY A 489 4.29 10.50 7.56
CA GLY A 489 5.59 11.15 7.36
C GLY A 489 5.99 12.06 8.52
N GLU A 490 5.06 12.87 9.04
CA GLU A 490 5.27 13.75 10.20
C GLU A 490 5.59 12.99 11.50
N LEU A 491 5.23 11.70 11.58
CA LEU A 491 5.42 10.85 12.76
C LEU A 491 6.73 10.05 12.73
N LEU A 492 7.46 10.03 11.60
CA LEU A 492 8.73 9.30 11.46
C LEU A 492 9.77 9.62 12.54
N PRO A 493 9.91 10.89 13.01
CA PRO A 493 10.83 11.18 14.11
C PRO A 493 10.50 10.47 15.42
N ARG A 494 9.25 10.05 15.64
CA ARG A 494 8.87 9.26 16.83
C ARG A 494 9.41 7.83 16.76
N MET A 495 9.47 7.26 15.55
CA MET A 495 9.94 5.90 15.31
C MET A 495 11.47 5.83 15.19
N PHE A 496 12.04 6.68 14.37
CA PHE A 496 13.45 6.60 14.01
C PHE A 496 14.38 7.56 14.79
N GLY A 497 13.81 8.57 15.46
CA GLY A 497 14.59 9.67 16.04
C GLY A 497 15.02 10.71 15.01
N ALA A 498 15.41 11.89 15.48
CA ALA A 498 15.81 13.00 14.62
C ALA A 498 17.08 12.70 13.79
N GLU A 499 18.00 11.88 14.33
CA GLU A 499 19.27 11.55 13.68
C GLU A 499 19.05 10.73 12.39
N VAL A 500 18.21 9.68 12.43
CA VAL A 500 17.90 8.88 11.23
C VAL A 500 17.05 9.67 10.24
N VAL A 501 16.13 10.51 10.71
CA VAL A 501 15.36 11.40 9.83
C VAL A 501 16.27 12.36 9.08
N ALA A 502 17.33 12.87 9.71
CA ALA A 502 18.33 13.67 9.03
C ALA A 502 19.07 12.87 7.92
N LEU A 503 19.27 11.56 8.10
CA LEU A 503 19.80 10.71 7.02
C LEU A 503 18.79 10.54 5.87
N PHE A 504 17.49 10.47 6.16
CA PHE A 504 16.46 10.50 5.12
C PHE A 504 16.50 11.81 4.32
N GLU A 505 16.68 12.95 5.01
CA GLU A 505 16.84 14.26 4.37
C GLU A 505 18.11 14.31 3.50
N GLU A 506 19.23 13.73 3.96
CA GLU A 506 20.45 13.64 3.16
C GLU A 506 20.25 12.78 1.90
N VAL A 507 19.60 11.63 2.00
CA VAL A 507 19.27 10.80 0.85
C VAL A 507 18.32 11.54 -0.10
N LYS A 508 17.29 12.19 0.42
CA LYS A 508 16.37 13.01 -0.40
C LYS A 508 17.15 14.08 -1.17
N ALA A 509 17.97 14.86 -0.49
CA ALA A 509 18.79 15.90 -1.12
C ALA A 509 19.83 15.33 -2.12
N LEU A 510 20.28 14.08 -1.91
CA LEU A 510 21.16 13.41 -2.85
C LEU A 510 20.46 13.02 -4.16
N PHE A 511 19.21 12.54 -4.10
CA PHE A 511 18.47 12.12 -5.29
C PHE A 511 17.67 13.26 -5.94
N ASP A 512 17.15 14.17 -5.14
CA ASP A 512 16.24 15.25 -5.55
C ASP A 512 16.53 16.54 -4.77
N PRO A 513 17.63 17.26 -5.12
CA PRO A 513 18.10 18.43 -4.38
C PRO A 513 17.11 19.60 -4.38
N ASP A 514 16.22 19.68 -5.36
CA ASP A 514 15.26 20.77 -5.53
C ASP A 514 13.88 20.44 -4.93
N ASP A 515 13.71 19.24 -4.32
CA ASP A 515 12.46 18.75 -3.73
C ASP A 515 11.28 18.81 -4.71
N LEU A 516 11.48 18.33 -5.94
CA LEU A 516 10.50 18.30 -7.03
C LEU A 516 9.92 16.90 -7.32
N MET A 517 10.48 15.85 -6.69
CA MET A 517 9.94 14.49 -6.76
C MET A 517 8.96 14.26 -5.61
N ASN A 518 7.67 14.26 -5.90
CA ASN A 518 6.57 14.03 -4.95
C ASN A 518 6.74 14.78 -3.61
N PRO A 519 6.92 16.10 -3.62
CA PRO A 519 7.25 16.89 -2.43
C PRO A 519 6.18 16.79 -1.35
N GLY A 520 6.59 16.92 -0.08
CA GLY A 520 5.67 16.90 1.06
C GLY A 520 5.21 15.49 1.47
N LYS A 521 5.95 14.45 1.08
CA LYS A 521 5.76 13.04 1.47
C LYS A 521 7.05 12.50 2.06
N VAL A 522 6.98 11.58 3.01
CA VAL A 522 8.09 10.94 3.72
C VAL A 522 9.04 11.97 4.38
N VAL A 523 9.78 12.72 3.60
CA VAL A 523 10.70 13.79 4.03
C VAL A 523 10.05 15.15 3.79
N HIS A 524 10.24 16.10 4.73
CA HIS A 524 9.56 17.40 4.76
C HIS A 524 8.03 17.28 4.53
N PRO A 525 7.35 16.35 5.24
CA PRO A 525 5.98 16.02 4.95
C PRO A 525 5.04 17.19 5.23
N ALA A 526 3.99 17.29 4.43
CA ALA A 526 2.87 18.16 4.76
C ALA A 526 2.20 17.66 6.06
N PRO A 527 1.67 18.54 6.93
CA PRO A 527 1.00 18.13 8.16
C PRO A 527 -0.08 17.08 7.93
N LEU A 528 -0.14 16.07 8.80
CA LEU A 528 -1.06 14.91 8.66
C LEU A 528 -2.54 15.27 8.70
N ASP A 529 -2.90 16.44 9.20
CA ASP A 529 -4.25 17.01 9.24
C ASP A 529 -4.51 18.08 8.17
N SER A 530 -3.55 18.30 7.26
CA SER A 530 -3.73 19.21 6.12
C SER A 530 -4.19 18.45 4.86
N HIS A 531 -4.73 19.18 3.89
CA HIS A 531 -5.19 18.62 2.61
C HIS A 531 -6.21 17.46 2.74
N LEU A 532 -6.90 17.36 3.87
CA LEU A 532 -7.94 16.36 4.04
C LEU A 532 -9.06 16.57 3.02
N ARG A 533 -9.54 15.46 2.44
CA ARG A 533 -10.62 15.46 1.45
C ARG A 533 -11.91 16.02 2.03
N LEU A 534 -12.22 15.69 3.28
CA LEU A 534 -13.35 16.23 4.04
C LEU A 534 -12.94 17.53 4.74
N GLY A 535 -12.24 17.45 5.86
CA GLY A 535 -11.76 18.61 6.62
C GLY A 535 -12.88 19.45 7.26
N GLY A 536 -12.53 20.26 8.26
CA GLY A 536 -13.49 21.07 9.03
C GLY A 536 -14.18 22.22 8.26
N ARG A 537 -13.96 22.33 6.96
CA ARG A 537 -14.61 23.31 6.07
C ARG A 537 -15.38 22.62 4.93
N TRP A 538 -15.49 21.28 4.97
CA TRP A 538 -16.19 20.58 3.91
C TRP A 538 -17.71 20.83 4.02
N GLU A 539 -18.28 21.40 2.96
CA GLU A 539 -19.71 21.55 2.80
C GLU A 539 -20.15 20.78 1.55
N PRO A 540 -21.06 19.80 1.70
CA PRO A 540 -21.57 19.07 0.54
C PRO A 540 -22.28 20.04 -0.40
N ARG A 541 -21.93 19.99 -1.68
CA ARG A 541 -22.59 20.79 -2.69
C ARG A 541 -24.11 20.54 -2.65
N ARG A 542 -24.91 21.56 -2.42
CA ARG A 542 -26.36 21.48 -2.57
C ARG A 542 -26.66 21.27 -4.04
N MET A 543 -27.09 20.08 -4.40
CA MET A 543 -27.57 19.80 -5.75
C MET A 543 -29.05 20.12 -5.86
N LEU A 544 -29.50 20.41 -7.08
CA LEU A 544 -30.92 20.57 -7.39
C LEU A 544 -31.66 19.27 -7.03
N PRO A 545 -32.98 19.29 -6.75
CA PRO A 545 -33.75 18.10 -6.49
C PRO A 545 -33.55 17.06 -7.60
N LEU A 546 -33.07 15.88 -7.21
CA LEU A 546 -32.80 14.77 -8.11
C LEU A 546 -34.02 13.82 -8.13
N ALA A 547 -34.16 13.05 -9.23
CA ALA A 547 -35.19 12.02 -9.34
C ALA A 547 -34.97 10.86 -8.34
N PHE A 548 -33.71 10.60 -7.93
CA PHE A 548 -33.37 9.58 -6.95
C PHE A 548 -33.23 10.17 -5.55
N GLY A 549 -33.79 9.50 -4.56
CA GLY A 549 -33.94 10.06 -3.20
C GLY A 549 -32.74 9.89 -2.27
N TYR A 550 -31.84 8.92 -2.52
CA TYR A 550 -30.66 8.59 -1.67
C TYR A 550 -30.99 8.58 -0.16
N PRO A 551 -31.98 7.80 0.32
CA PRO A 551 -32.46 7.87 1.71
C PRO A 551 -31.39 7.46 2.72
N GLU A 552 -30.52 6.54 2.36
CA GLU A 552 -29.41 6.07 3.21
C GLU A 552 -28.24 7.07 3.32
N ASP A 553 -28.23 8.09 2.46
CA ASP A 553 -27.22 9.15 2.43
C ASP A 553 -27.80 10.52 2.88
N GLY A 554 -28.83 10.50 3.71
CA GLY A 554 -29.49 11.72 4.18
C GLY A 554 -30.09 12.54 3.03
N HIS A 555 -30.56 11.88 1.98
CA HIS A 555 -31.08 12.49 0.75
C HIS A 555 -30.07 13.36 0.00
N SER A 556 -28.77 13.08 0.16
CA SER A 556 -27.68 13.83 -0.46
C SER A 556 -26.94 12.98 -1.50
N PHE A 557 -26.93 13.44 -2.75
CA PHE A 557 -26.13 12.84 -3.81
C PHE A 557 -24.63 12.98 -3.54
N ALA A 558 -24.18 14.08 -2.92
CA ALA A 558 -22.79 14.29 -2.55
C ALA A 558 -22.33 13.25 -1.50
N GLN A 559 -23.20 12.92 -0.53
CA GLN A 559 -22.93 11.84 0.43
C GLN A 559 -22.86 10.48 -0.26
N ALA A 560 -23.81 10.17 -1.18
CA ALA A 560 -23.78 8.94 -1.96
C ALA A 560 -22.48 8.82 -2.79
N ALA A 561 -22.02 9.90 -3.43
CA ALA A 561 -20.75 9.92 -4.16
C ALA A 561 -19.53 9.70 -3.23
N ASN A 562 -19.61 10.18 -1.98
CA ASN A 562 -18.56 10.03 -0.97
C ASN A 562 -18.36 8.59 -0.47
N ARG A 563 -19.30 7.68 -0.70
CA ARG A 563 -19.15 6.25 -0.39
C ARG A 563 -18.01 5.56 -1.15
N CYS A 564 -17.43 6.22 -2.16
CA CYS A 564 -16.30 5.67 -2.89
C CYS A 564 -15.03 5.67 -2.04
N VAL A 565 -14.62 4.51 -1.54
CA VAL A 565 -13.37 4.31 -0.76
C VAL A 565 -12.09 4.27 -1.60
N GLY A 566 -12.16 4.47 -2.91
CA GLY A 566 -10.99 4.65 -3.77
C GLY A 566 -10.22 3.41 -4.19
N VAL A 567 -10.46 2.22 -3.61
CA VAL A 567 -9.71 0.96 -3.89
C VAL A 567 -9.76 0.48 -5.34
N GLY A 568 -10.68 1.00 -6.14
CA GLY A 568 -10.66 0.79 -7.58
C GLY A 568 -11.25 -0.53 -8.09
N LYS A 569 -12.07 -1.27 -7.32
CA LYS A 569 -12.76 -2.48 -7.83
C LYS A 569 -13.51 -2.24 -9.14
N CYS A 570 -13.99 -1.01 -9.40
CA CYS A 570 -14.59 -0.62 -10.68
C CYS A 570 -13.59 -0.57 -11.85
N ARG A 571 -12.28 -0.64 -11.59
CA ARG A 571 -11.21 -0.69 -12.60
C ARG A 571 -10.72 -2.12 -12.86
N GLN A 572 -11.18 -3.09 -12.12
CA GLN A 572 -10.80 -4.48 -12.32
C GLN A 572 -11.14 -4.93 -13.75
N LEU A 573 -10.17 -5.52 -14.43
CA LEU A 573 -10.34 -6.06 -15.76
C LEU A 573 -10.83 -7.51 -15.66
N THR A 574 -11.85 -7.85 -16.44
CA THR A 574 -12.34 -9.23 -16.57
C THR A 574 -11.95 -9.79 -17.93
N HIS A 575 -11.34 -10.97 -17.95
CA HIS A 575 -10.81 -11.58 -19.17
C HIS A 575 -11.71 -12.74 -19.67
N ASP A 576 -12.49 -13.37 -18.80
CA ASP A 576 -13.19 -14.63 -19.08
C ASP A 576 -14.73 -14.51 -18.99
N GLY A 577 -15.27 -13.34 -19.35
CA GLY A 577 -16.72 -13.14 -19.36
C GLY A 577 -17.38 -13.03 -17.97
N GLY A 578 -16.58 -12.83 -16.92
CA GLY A 578 -17.05 -12.59 -15.56
C GLY A 578 -17.82 -11.28 -15.39
N THR A 579 -18.36 -11.06 -14.20
CA THR A 579 -19.14 -9.87 -13.86
C THR A 579 -18.29 -8.60 -13.94
N VAL A 580 -18.77 -7.60 -14.68
CA VAL A 580 -18.10 -6.31 -14.88
C VAL A 580 -18.78 -5.24 -14.05
N MET A 581 -18.08 -4.68 -13.06
CA MET A 581 -18.61 -3.57 -12.25
C MET A 581 -18.76 -2.28 -13.05
N CYS A 582 -17.83 -1.96 -13.94
CA CYS A 582 -17.85 -0.74 -14.74
C CYS A 582 -17.54 -1.01 -16.22
N PRO A 583 -18.57 -1.23 -17.08
CA PRO A 583 -18.37 -1.47 -18.51
C PRO A 583 -17.62 -0.37 -19.25
N SER A 584 -17.83 0.90 -18.84
CA SER A 584 -17.14 2.04 -19.46
C SER A 584 -15.63 2.00 -19.23
N TYR A 585 -15.20 1.65 -18.01
CA TYR A 585 -13.77 1.50 -17.74
C TYR A 585 -13.19 0.29 -18.47
N GLN A 586 -13.91 -0.82 -18.48
CA GLN A 586 -13.51 -2.03 -19.21
C GLN A 586 -13.21 -1.74 -20.68
N ALA A 587 -14.04 -0.89 -21.31
CA ALA A 587 -13.91 -0.54 -22.73
C ALA A 587 -12.78 0.49 -23.00
N THR A 588 -12.55 1.42 -22.06
CA THR A 588 -11.70 2.60 -22.33
C THR A 588 -10.39 2.61 -21.54
N ARG A 589 -10.36 1.93 -20.39
CA ARG A 589 -9.28 1.97 -19.38
C ARG A 589 -8.95 3.39 -18.89
N GLU A 590 -9.92 4.30 -18.95
CA GLU A 590 -9.76 5.68 -18.52
C GLU A 590 -10.33 5.93 -17.12
N GLU A 591 -9.54 6.63 -16.26
CA GLU A 591 -9.97 6.98 -14.91
C GLU A 591 -11.31 7.72 -14.90
N GLN A 592 -11.49 8.71 -15.77
CA GLN A 592 -12.73 9.50 -15.88
C GLN A 592 -13.98 8.67 -16.22
N HIS A 593 -13.81 7.50 -16.81
CA HIS A 593 -14.89 6.58 -17.17
C HIS A 593 -15.15 5.51 -16.11
N SER A 594 -14.32 5.43 -15.08
CA SER A 594 -14.56 4.55 -13.93
C SER A 594 -15.63 5.12 -13.00
N THR A 595 -16.31 4.27 -12.23
CA THR A 595 -17.22 4.73 -11.18
C THR A 595 -16.46 5.58 -10.15
N ARG A 596 -15.23 5.20 -9.81
CA ARG A 596 -14.33 5.96 -8.92
C ARG A 596 -14.04 7.36 -9.49
N GLY A 597 -13.64 7.46 -10.73
CA GLY A 597 -13.34 8.75 -11.38
C GLY A 597 -14.56 9.67 -11.42
N ARG A 598 -15.75 9.11 -11.72
CA ARG A 598 -17.01 9.88 -11.69
C ARG A 598 -17.36 10.37 -10.29
N ALA A 599 -17.19 9.52 -9.25
CA ALA A 599 -17.41 9.94 -7.86
C ALA A 599 -16.50 11.12 -7.49
N ARG A 600 -15.22 11.09 -7.89
CA ARG A 600 -14.25 12.17 -7.66
C ARG A 600 -14.59 13.46 -8.39
N LEU A 601 -15.14 13.37 -9.60
CA LEU A 601 -15.60 14.53 -10.36
C LEU A 601 -16.81 15.19 -9.73
N LEU A 602 -17.64 14.42 -9.04
CA LEU A 602 -18.88 14.88 -8.41
C LEU A 602 -18.69 15.33 -6.96
N PHE A 603 -17.60 14.95 -6.35
CA PHE A 603 -17.15 15.37 -5.02
C PHE A 603 -16.55 16.77 -5.08
#